data_58f07967ef4ec385024acb0902676c63
#
_entry.id   58f07967ef4ec385024acb0902676c63
#
_cell.length_a   1.000
_cell.length_b   1.000
_cell.length_c   1.000
_cell.angle_alpha   90.00
_cell.angle_beta   90.00
_cell.angle_gamma   90.00
#
_symmetry.space_group_name_H-M   'P 1'
#
loop_
_entity.id
_entity.type
_entity.pdbx_description
1 polymer ?
#
loop_
_entity_poly.entity_id
_entity_poly.type
_entity_poly.pdbx_seq_one_letter_code
_entity_poly.pdbx_strand_id
1 'polypeptide(L)'
;SEMCIRDRPNILWFTSCYEDKSSFVTNLIPEVQISINDKNQENSIYVGYQSPVDIVPSITQDGFDGSNLRYEWAVTEEPSTSNPVYEIIGTEKDFHGIINRPISNGAYTLKLTVTDVANDNLQYIYSWELYVQSSFLDGLLIADSENGTTTDFTLINNSQITNQYTKEERIFRHILETANGAAYDELLTSLTYEVMGNTAILGSSHLNQIWAISSTGKSIRFNCEDYSINGTWEDEKIFLYLSLIHI
;
A
#
# COMPACT_ATOMS: atom_id res chain seq x y z
N SER A 1 -14.99 46.31 15.84
CA SER A 1 -15.49 47.35 14.94
C SER A 1 -16.80 47.85 15.48
N GLU A 2 -16.77 49.11 15.99
CA GLU A 2 -17.93 49.80 16.54
C GLU A 2 -18.89 50.15 15.42
N MET A 3 -20.10 49.62 15.45
CA MET A 3 -21.20 50.06 14.61
C MET A 3 -22.07 51.00 15.44
N CYS A 4 -21.80 52.32 15.39
CA CYS A 4 -22.69 53.35 15.89
C CYS A 4 -23.70 53.66 14.79
N ILE A 5 -24.95 53.26 14.97
CA ILE A 5 -26.07 53.73 14.15
C ILE A 5 -26.47 55.11 14.64
N ARG A 6 -26.29 56.13 13.78
CA ARG A 6 -26.66 57.50 14.00
C ARG A 6 -28.00 57.77 13.31
N ASP A 7 -29.12 57.68 14.05
CA ASP A 7 -30.45 58.12 13.54
C ASP A 7 -30.87 59.43 14.19
N ARG A 8 -31.28 60.33 13.30
CA ARG A 8 -31.99 61.59 13.24
C ARG A 8 -32.34 62.36 14.52
N PRO A 9 -32.33 63.72 14.46
CA PRO A 9 -32.47 64.58 15.63
C PRO A 9 -33.96 64.72 15.98
N ASN A 10 -34.36 64.14 17.12
CA ASN A 10 -35.51 64.54 17.92
C ASN A 10 -36.08 63.44 18.83
N ILE A 11 -35.31 62.54 19.32
CA ILE A 11 -35.77 61.59 20.34
C ILE A 11 -34.61 61.29 21.30
N LEU A 12 -34.86 61.54 22.58
CA LEU A 12 -34.17 61.16 23.79
C LEU A 12 -32.94 60.22 23.65
N TRP A 13 -31.80 60.75 24.12
CA TRP A 13 -30.52 60.06 24.20
C TRP A 13 -30.60 58.86 25.15
N PHE A 14 -30.87 57.67 24.65
CA PHE A 14 -30.48 56.45 25.35
C PHE A 14 -29.18 55.98 24.71
N THR A 15 -28.05 56.37 25.27
CA THR A 15 -26.77 55.71 25.03
C THR A 15 -26.81 54.40 25.81
N SER A 16 -27.39 53.36 25.20
CA SER A 16 -27.18 52.02 25.65
C SER A 16 -25.92 51.49 24.98
N CYS A 17 -24.77 51.91 25.48
CA CYS A 17 -23.55 51.12 25.29
C CYS A 17 -23.69 49.89 26.19
N TYR A 18 -24.24 48.83 25.65
CA TYR A 18 -24.13 47.53 26.31
C TYR A 18 -22.68 47.09 26.10
N GLU A 19 -21.84 47.33 27.12
CA GLU A 19 -20.55 46.66 27.18
C GLU A 19 -20.86 45.18 27.35
N ASP A 20 -20.63 44.41 26.31
CA ASP A 20 -20.64 42.97 26.38
C ASP A 20 -19.46 42.54 27.28
N LYS A 21 -19.76 42.31 28.56
CA LYS A 21 -18.82 41.76 29.55
C LYS A 21 -18.75 40.27 29.51
N SER A 22 -19.21 39.61 28.44
CA SER A 22 -19.00 38.20 28.25
C SER A 22 -17.52 37.96 27.97
N SER A 23 -16.75 37.74 29.01
CA SER A 23 -15.44 37.14 28.88
C SER A 23 -15.67 35.69 28.49
N PHE A 24 -15.69 35.41 27.20
CA PHE A 24 -15.55 34.04 26.72
C PHE A 24 -14.15 33.60 27.11
N VAL A 25 -14.03 32.84 28.19
CA VAL A 25 -12.86 32.04 28.43
C VAL A 25 -12.92 30.93 27.38
N THR A 26 -12.31 31.19 26.24
CA THR A 26 -12.08 30.13 25.24
C THR A 26 -11.04 29.22 25.88
N ASN A 27 -11.48 28.12 26.47
CA ASN A 27 -10.58 27.01 26.76
C ASN A 27 -10.11 26.50 25.39
N LEU A 28 -8.90 26.88 25.01
CA LEU A 28 -8.27 26.34 23.82
C LEU A 28 -8.08 24.84 24.08
N ILE A 29 -8.75 24.03 23.28
CA ILE A 29 -8.53 22.58 23.27
C ILE A 29 -7.14 22.36 22.66
N PRO A 30 -6.20 21.73 23.36
CA PRO A 30 -4.89 21.45 22.80
C PRO A 30 -5.01 20.54 21.59
N GLU A 31 -4.51 21.02 20.47
CA GLU A 31 -4.56 20.29 19.20
C GLU A 31 -3.64 19.07 19.23
N VAL A 32 -4.12 17.94 18.72
CA VAL A 32 -3.29 16.76 18.49
C VAL A 32 -2.49 16.97 17.22
N GLN A 33 -1.17 16.92 17.33
CA GLN A 33 -0.27 17.00 16.19
C GLN A 33 0.23 15.61 15.82
N ILE A 34 0.08 15.26 14.54
CA ILE A 34 0.51 14.00 13.98
C ILE A 34 1.62 14.29 12.97
N SER A 35 2.75 13.62 13.10
CA SER A 35 3.86 13.72 12.15
C SER A 35 4.53 12.38 11.96
N ILE A 36 5.23 12.25 10.83
CA ILE A 36 6.03 11.06 10.51
C ILE A 36 7.49 11.48 10.46
N ASN A 37 8.34 10.77 11.19
CA ASN A 37 9.77 11.06 11.23
C ASN A 37 10.51 10.53 10.00
N ASP A 38 9.99 9.50 9.35
CA ASP A 38 10.55 8.98 8.11
C ASP A 38 10.05 9.79 6.92
N LYS A 39 10.96 10.56 6.30
CA LYS A 39 10.66 11.38 5.12
C LYS A 39 10.17 10.56 3.92
N ASN A 40 10.51 9.28 3.87
CA ASN A 40 10.03 8.40 2.80
C ASN A 40 8.57 7.99 3.00
N GLN A 41 8.01 8.22 4.20
CA GLN A 41 6.63 7.91 4.57
C GLN A 41 5.79 9.16 4.85
N GLU A 42 6.28 10.35 4.55
CA GLU A 42 5.58 11.61 4.92
C GLU A 42 4.25 11.77 4.16
N ASN A 43 4.23 11.49 2.85
CA ASN A 43 3.03 11.66 2.02
C ASN A 43 2.57 10.35 1.37
N SER A 44 3.50 9.46 1.07
CA SER A 44 3.24 8.22 0.36
C SER A 44 3.96 7.07 1.04
N ILE A 45 3.30 5.93 1.12
CA ILE A 45 3.86 4.70 1.68
C ILE A 45 3.89 3.65 0.57
N TYR A 46 5.05 3.04 0.37
CA TYR A 46 5.23 1.95 -0.57
C TYR A 46 5.43 0.66 0.21
N VAL A 47 4.53 -0.30 -0.02
CA VAL A 47 4.57 -1.61 0.63
C VAL A 47 4.69 -2.71 -0.41
N GLY A 48 5.46 -3.74 -0.10
CA GLY A 48 5.46 -4.96 -0.90
C GLY A 48 4.18 -5.75 -0.67
N TYR A 49 3.62 -6.35 -1.73
CA TYR A 49 2.49 -7.26 -1.61
C TYR A 49 2.80 -8.36 -0.59
N GLN A 50 1.90 -8.58 0.35
CA GLN A 50 2.06 -9.52 1.47
C GLN A 50 3.31 -9.32 2.34
N SER A 51 3.95 -8.17 2.28
CA SER A 51 5.11 -7.85 3.11
C SER A 51 4.71 -7.05 4.35
N PRO A 52 5.34 -7.31 5.50
CA PRO A 52 5.09 -6.50 6.69
C PRO A 52 5.58 -5.06 6.48
N VAL A 53 4.87 -4.13 7.08
CA VAL A 53 5.22 -2.72 7.12
C VAL A 53 5.11 -2.20 8.55
N ASP A 54 6.05 -1.32 8.92
CA ASP A 54 6.06 -0.63 10.20
C ASP A 54 5.85 0.86 9.96
N ILE A 55 4.81 1.43 10.60
CA ILE A 55 4.50 2.85 10.54
C ILE A 55 4.42 3.37 11.97
N VAL A 56 5.36 4.24 12.33
CA VAL A 56 5.51 4.76 13.68
C VAL A 56 5.31 6.29 13.68
N PRO A 57 4.07 6.77 13.85
CA PRO A 57 3.79 8.20 13.89
C PRO A 57 4.25 8.82 15.22
N SER A 58 4.73 10.06 15.14
CA SER A 58 4.91 10.91 16.30
C SER A 58 3.61 11.66 16.56
N ILE A 59 3.00 11.43 17.71
CA ILE A 59 1.72 12.03 18.09
C ILE A 59 1.92 12.76 19.42
N THR A 60 1.63 14.07 19.42
CA THR A 60 1.80 14.93 20.58
C THR A 60 0.56 15.79 20.79
N GLN A 61 0.28 16.11 22.06
CA GLN A 61 -0.76 17.03 22.48
C GLN A 61 -0.29 17.78 23.72
N ASP A 62 -0.36 19.10 23.70
CA ASP A 62 0.11 19.93 24.82
C ASP A 62 -0.68 19.65 26.09
N GLY A 63 0.07 19.37 27.18
CA GLY A 63 -0.51 19.12 28.49
C GLY A 63 -1.10 17.73 28.72
N PHE A 64 -0.96 16.81 27.75
CA PHE A 64 -1.41 15.42 27.86
C PHE A 64 -0.28 14.43 27.61
N ASP A 65 -0.37 13.27 28.22
CA ASP A 65 0.59 12.15 28.06
C ASP A 65 0.18 11.15 26.98
N GLY A 66 -0.94 11.41 26.29
CA GLY A 66 -1.48 10.54 25.23
C GLY A 66 -2.43 9.45 25.75
N SER A 67 -2.64 9.31 27.06
CA SER A 67 -3.56 8.29 27.63
C SER A 67 -5.03 8.52 27.27
N ASN A 68 -5.37 9.76 26.88
CA ASN A 68 -6.68 10.19 26.41
C ASN A 68 -6.92 9.91 24.91
N LEU A 69 -5.93 9.41 24.19
CA LEU A 69 -6.02 9.20 22.73
C LEU A 69 -6.38 7.76 22.40
N ARG A 70 -7.22 7.60 21.40
CA ARG A 70 -7.51 6.30 20.74
C ARG A 70 -7.15 6.38 19.28
N TYR A 71 -6.74 5.26 18.73
CA TYR A 71 -6.22 5.17 17.37
C TYR A 71 -7.04 4.22 16.54
N GLU A 72 -7.18 4.51 15.27
CA GLU A 72 -7.81 3.64 14.29
C GLU A 72 -7.08 3.78 12.95
N TRP A 73 -6.52 2.68 12.49
CA TRP A 73 -5.93 2.58 11.16
C TRP A 73 -6.95 1.97 10.21
N ALA A 74 -7.16 2.63 9.09
CA ALA A 74 -8.07 2.14 8.06
C ALA A 74 -7.48 2.34 6.67
N VAL A 75 -7.80 1.42 5.75
CA VAL A 75 -7.34 1.48 4.37
C VAL A 75 -8.52 1.27 3.42
N THR A 76 -8.52 1.96 2.27
CA THR A 76 -9.57 1.79 1.27
C THR A 76 -9.58 0.37 0.70
N GLU A 77 -10.75 -0.17 0.41
CA GLU A 77 -10.89 -1.48 -0.25
C GLU A 77 -10.40 -1.43 -1.70
N GLU A 78 -10.65 -0.29 -2.36
CA GLU A 78 -10.30 -0.07 -3.75
C GLU A 78 -9.38 1.14 -3.93
N PRO A 79 -8.45 1.11 -4.91
CA PRO A 79 -7.59 2.25 -5.19
C PRO A 79 -8.37 3.37 -5.92
N SER A 80 -8.00 4.61 -5.66
CA SER A 80 -8.42 5.80 -6.43
C SER A 80 -9.94 5.92 -6.67
N THR A 81 -10.74 5.57 -5.67
CA THR A 81 -12.21 5.62 -5.76
C THR A 81 -12.78 6.95 -5.26
N SER A 82 -13.87 7.43 -5.89
CA SER A 82 -14.59 8.63 -5.46
C SER A 82 -15.49 8.42 -4.23
N ASN A 83 -15.86 7.18 -3.95
CA ASN A 83 -16.65 6.80 -2.78
C ASN A 83 -15.89 5.71 -2.00
N PRO A 84 -14.88 6.10 -1.20
CA PRO A 84 -14.01 5.14 -0.53
C PRO A 84 -14.77 4.38 0.57
N VAL A 85 -14.71 3.06 0.51
CA VAL A 85 -15.04 2.16 1.62
C VAL A 85 -13.74 1.84 2.33
N TYR A 86 -13.75 1.96 3.66
CA TYR A 86 -12.57 1.72 4.48
C TYR A 86 -12.72 0.45 5.29
N GLU A 87 -11.67 -0.35 5.30
CA GLU A 87 -11.51 -1.48 6.22
C GLU A 87 -10.58 -1.06 7.37
N ILE A 88 -10.99 -1.34 8.61
CA ILE A 88 -10.15 -1.11 9.78
C ILE A 88 -9.11 -2.22 9.87
N ILE A 89 -7.83 -1.83 9.95
CA ILE A 89 -6.69 -2.76 9.96
C ILE A 89 -5.89 -2.74 11.26
N GLY A 90 -6.16 -1.80 12.16
CA GLY A 90 -5.47 -1.70 13.44
C GLY A 90 -6.04 -0.63 14.36
N THR A 91 -5.76 -0.75 15.67
CA THR A 91 -6.23 0.18 16.71
C THR A 91 -5.12 0.62 17.66
N GLU A 92 -3.89 0.21 17.41
CA GLU A 92 -2.73 0.65 18.18
C GLU A 92 -2.17 1.95 17.60
N LYS A 93 -1.36 2.68 18.40
CA LYS A 93 -0.70 3.90 17.95
C LYS A 93 0.20 3.63 16.75
N ASP A 94 1.04 2.63 16.87
CA ASP A 94 1.98 2.23 15.85
C ASP A 94 1.37 1.08 15.03
N PHE A 95 1.50 1.12 13.73
CA PHE A 95 1.03 0.05 12.86
C PHE A 95 2.18 -0.90 12.55
N HIS A 96 2.00 -2.17 12.90
CA HIS A 96 2.91 -3.27 12.61
C HIS A 96 2.11 -4.40 11.99
N GLY A 97 2.30 -4.67 10.72
CA GLY A 97 1.54 -5.75 10.09
C GLY A 97 1.60 -5.76 8.58
N ILE A 98 0.76 -6.61 8.01
CA ILE A 98 0.60 -6.73 6.56
C ILE A 98 -0.68 -6.00 6.15
N ILE A 99 -0.55 -5.09 5.20
CA ILE A 99 -1.71 -4.46 4.55
C ILE A 99 -2.10 -5.33 3.37
N ASN A 100 -3.15 -6.14 3.57
CA ASN A 100 -3.60 -7.10 2.56
C ASN A 100 -4.46 -6.40 1.49
N ARG A 101 -3.79 -5.80 0.51
CA ARG A 101 -4.41 -5.19 -0.67
C ARG A 101 -3.77 -5.70 -1.94
N PRO A 102 -4.54 -5.90 -3.01
CA PRO A 102 -4.00 -6.28 -4.33
C PRO A 102 -2.98 -5.26 -4.85
N ILE A 103 -2.04 -5.75 -5.65
CA ILE A 103 -1.15 -4.88 -6.43
C ILE A 103 -1.99 -4.02 -7.36
N SER A 104 -1.73 -2.72 -7.39
CA SER A 104 -2.45 -1.79 -8.24
C SER A 104 -1.56 -0.65 -8.73
N ASN A 105 -1.86 -0.16 -9.93
CA ASN A 105 -1.24 1.07 -10.45
C ASN A 105 -1.82 2.33 -9.81
N GLY A 106 -2.96 2.25 -9.12
CA GLY A 106 -3.57 3.33 -8.36
C GLY A 106 -3.20 3.25 -6.88
N ALA A 107 -3.19 4.39 -6.22
CA ALA A 107 -2.96 4.46 -4.78
C ALA A 107 -4.23 4.12 -4.00
N TYR A 108 -4.09 3.32 -2.97
CA TYR A 108 -5.05 3.21 -1.88
C TYR A 108 -4.90 4.42 -0.95
N THR A 109 -5.91 4.72 -0.15
CA THR A 109 -5.79 5.70 0.94
C THR A 109 -5.64 4.95 2.26
N LEU A 110 -4.50 5.12 2.91
CA LEU A 110 -4.29 4.70 4.29
C LEU A 110 -4.60 5.88 5.20
N LYS A 111 -5.36 5.66 6.25
CA LYS A 111 -5.83 6.71 7.16
C LYS A 111 -5.55 6.30 8.61
N LEU A 112 -4.99 7.23 9.39
CA LEU A 112 -4.93 7.17 10.83
C LEU A 112 -5.94 8.18 11.39
N THR A 113 -6.88 7.71 12.18
CA THR A 113 -7.79 8.54 12.97
C THR A 113 -7.35 8.51 14.42
N VAL A 114 -7.05 9.67 14.98
CA VAL A 114 -6.73 9.85 16.40
C VAL A 114 -7.91 10.53 17.06
N THR A 115 -8.52 9.87 18.03
CA THR A 115 -9.69 10.37 18.76
C THR A 115 -9.29 10.81 20.16
N ASP A 116 -9.48 12.08 20.48
CA ASP A 116 -9.28 12.64 21.80
C ASP A 116 -10.55 12.46 22.64
N VAL A 117 -10.54 11.45 23.50
CA VAL A 117 -11.70 11.11 24.33
C VAL A 117 -11.91 12.08 25.50
N ALA A 118 -10.91 12.87 25.85
CA ALA A 118 -11.02 13.89 26.90
C ALA A 118 -11.71 15.18 26.38
N ASN A 119 -11.75 15.39 25.06
CA ASN A 119 -12.31 16.55 24.40
C ASN A 119 -13.44 16.15 23.44
N ASP A 120 -14.54 15.65 23.98
CA ASP A 120 -15.79 15.28 23.25
C ASP A 120 -15.58 14.35 22.06
N ASN A 121 -14.57 13.47 22.12
CA ASN A 121 -14.16 12.57 21.03
C ASN A 121 -13.80 13.30 19.73
N LEU A 122 -13.14 14.45 19.86
CA LEU A 122 -12.63 15.19 18.71
C LEU A 122 -11.65 14.31 17.93
N GLN A 123 -11.82 14.28 16.61
CA GLN A 123 -11.03 13.44 15.72
C GLN A 123 -10.04 14.24 14.90
N TYR A 124 -8.83 13.74 14.83
CA TYR A 124 -7.75 14.22 13.98
C TYR A 124 -7.38 13.12 12.99
N ILE A 125 -7.32 13.48 11.72
CA ILE A 125 -7.11 12.50 10.65
C ILE A 125 -5.84 12.82 9.90
N TYR A 126 -4.99 11.81 9.72
CA TYR A 126 -3.84 11.86 8.83
C TYR A 126 -3.98 10.79 7.76
N SER A 127 -3.66 11.12 6.51
CA SER A 127 -3.84 10.21 5.38
C SER A 127 -2.60 10.15 4.50
N TRP A 128 -2.33 8.96 3.97
CA TRP A 128 -1.26 8.68 3.02
C TRP A 128 -1.82 8.11 1.74
N GLU A 129 -1.12 8.35 0.65
CA GLU A 129 -1.23 7.52 -0.53
C GLU A 129 -0.45 6.22 -0.29
N LEU A 130 -1.13 5.08 -0.35
CA LEU A 130 -0.54 3.77 -0.18
C LEU A 130 -0.40 3.07 -1.52
N TYR A 131 0.82 2.75 -1.91
CA TYR A 131 1.13 2.00 -3.12
C TYR A 131 1.53 0.58 -2.74
N VAL A 132 0.73 -0.40 -3.18
CA VAL A 132 1.06 -1.82 -3.04
C VAL A 132 1.79 -2.26 -4.29
N GLN A 133 3.06 -2.60 -4.13
CA GLN A 133 3.94 -3.02 -5.22
C GLN A 133 4.25 -4.50 -5.11
N SER A 134 4.62 -5.12 -6.22
CA SER A 134 5.16 -6.47 -6.16
C SER A 134 6.41 -6.52 -5.29
N SER A 135 6.45 -7.44 -4.36
CA SER A 135 7.66 -7.74 -3.57
C SER A 135 8.72 -8.47 -4.39
N PHE A 136 8.36 -8.89 -5.60
CA PHE A 136 9.11 -9.84 -6.41
C PHE A 136 9.74 -9.21 -7.66
N LEU A 137 9.74 -7.86 -7.80
CA LEU A 137 10.07 -7.20 -9.05
C LEU A 137 11.53 -7.37 -9.48
N ASP A 138 12.49 -7.45 -8.54
CA ASP A 138 13.91 -7.48 -8.87
C ASP A 138 14.64 -8.52 -8.04
N GLY A 139 15.32 -9.44 -8.69
CA GLY A 139 16.09 -10.46 -7.98
C GLY A 139 16.53 -11.63 -8.85
N LEU A 140 17.18 -12.58 -8.24
CA LEU A 140 17.50 -13.86 -8.84
C LEU A 140 16.39 -14.87 -8.53
N LEU A 141 15.63 -15.25 -9.54
CA LEU A 141 14.63 -16.31 -9.44
C LEU A 141 15.26 -17.65 -9.72
N ILE A 142 15.05 -18.61 -8.83
CA ILE A 142 15.54 -19.98 -8.91
C ILE A 142 14.33 -20.91 -8.89
N ALA A 143 14.25 -21.79 -9.87
CA ALA A 143 13.37 -22.95 -9.79
C ALA A 143 14.10 -24.06 -9.05
N ASP A 144 13.58 -24.49 -7.91
CA ASP A 144 14.16 -25.52 -7.08
C ASP A 144 13.16 -26.64 -6.79
N SER A 145 13.68 -27.79 -6.37
CA SER A 145 12.89 -28.97 -6.04
C SER A 145 13.45 -29.65 -4.81
N GLU A 146 12.65 -29.71 -3.76
CA GLU A 146 13.03 -30.41 -2.53
C GLU A 146 12.89 -31.93 -2.62
N ASN A 147 11.98 -32.41 -3.45
CA ASN A 147 11.61 -33.83 -3.53
C ASN A 147 11.99 -34.49 -4.88
N GLY A 148 12.53 -33.72 -5.83
CA GLY A 148 12.91 -34.22 -7.16
C GLY A 148 11.72 -34.49 -8.11
N THR A 149 10.50 -34.12 -7.74
CA THR A 149 9.29 -34.37 -8.56
C THR A 149 8.46 -33.10 -8.77
N THR A 150 8.44 -32.18 -7.81
CA THR A 150 7.73 -30.91 -7.89
C THR A 150 8.71 -29.76 -7.94
N THR A 151 8.30 -28.63 -8.45
CA THR A 151 9.11 -27.39 -8.48
C THR A 151 8.44 -26.30 -7.69
N ASP A 152 9.24 -25.56 -6.91
CA ASP A 152 8.84 -24.29 -6.36
C ASP A 152 9.81 -23.18 -6.82
N PHE A 153 9.51 -21.94 -6.50
CA PHE A 153 10.38 -20.80 -6.77
C PHE A 153 10.96 -20.24 -5.49
N THR A 154 12.25 -19.92 -5.58
CA THR A 154 12.97 -19.12 -4.59
C THR A 154 13.46 -17.85 -5.26
N LEU A 155 13.11 -16.68 -4.70
CA LEU A 155 13.60 -15.36 -5.15
C LEU A 155 14.59 -14.81 -4.13
N ILE A 156 15.75 -14.39 -4.60
CA ILE A 156 16.79 -13.76 -3.80
C ILE A 156 16.97 -12.31 -4.21
N ASN A 157 16.74 -11.40 -3.27
CA ASN A 157 16.99 -9.97 -3.43
C ASN A 157 18.17 -9.55 -2.54
N ASN A 158 19.20 -9.02 -3.11
CA ASN A 158 20.30 -8.39 -2.38
C ASN A 158 21.05 -7.38 -3.26
N SER A 159 21.92 -6.57 -2.65
CA SER A 159 22.67 -5.51 -3.33
C SER A 159 23.68 -6.01 -4.37
N GLN A 160 24.05 -7.28 -4.35
CA GLN A 160 24.98 -7.88 -5.31
C GLN A 160 24.27 -8.39 -6.57
N ILE A 161 23.01 -8.80 -6.43
CA ILE A 161 22.20 -9.36 -7.52
C ILE A 161 21.36 -8.27 -8.17
N THR A 162 20.80 -7.37 -7.36
CA THR A 162 19.85 -6.34 -7.80
C THR A 162 20.52 -4.97 -7.72
N ASN A 163 20.82 -4.36 -8.84
CA ASN A 163 21.69 -3.17 -8.96
C ASN A 163 21.24 -1.92 -8.18
N GLN A 164 20.01 -1.83 -7.73
CA GLN A 164 19.49 -0.69 -6.94
C GLN A 164 18.96 -1.10 -5.58
N TYR A 165 19.15 -2.35 -5.20
CA TYR A 165 18.64 -2.86 -3.93
C TYR A 165 19.57 -2.45 -2.78
N THR A 166 19.11 -1.55 -1.93
CA THR A 166 19.88 -1.01 -0.79
C THR A 166 19.43 -1.56 0.57
N LYS A 167 18.45 -2.47 0.56
CA LYS A 167 17.89 -3.06 1.77
C LYS A 167 18.64 -4.34 2.16
N GLU A 168 18.30 -4.89 3.32
CA GLU A 168 18.81 -6.18 3.76
C GLU A 168 18.43 -7.29 2.79
N GLU A 169 19.28 -8.31 2.68
CA GLU A 169 19.01 -9.48 1.84
C GLU A 169 17.67 -10.12 2.24
N ARG A 170 16.87 -10.43 1.22
CA ARG A 170 15.62 -11.16 1.38
C ARG A 170 15.64 -12.41 0.53
N ILE A 171 15.21 -13.52 1.10
CA ILE A 171 15.05 -14.79 0.41
C ILE A 171 13.60 -15.23 0.60
N PHE A 172 12.84 -15.19 -0.50
CA PHE A 172 11.48 -15.70 -0.54
C PHE A 172 11.50 -17.13 -1.05
N ARG A 173 10.96 -18.05 -0.25
CA ARG A 173 10.85 -19.47 -0.60
C ARG A 173 9.40 -19.88 -0.75
N HIS A 174 9.15 -21.01 -1.39
CA HIS A 174 7.81 -21.56 -1.58
C HIS A 174 6.82 -20.57 -2.23
N ILE A 175 7.33 -19.85 -3.25
CA ILE A 175 6.57 -18.79 -3.90
C ILE A 175 5.40 -19.37 -4.69
N LEU A 176 5.61 -20.48 -5.44
CA LEU A 176 4.52 -21.11 -6.20
C LEU A 176 3.47 -21.72 -5.28
N GLU A 177 3.89 -22.37 -4.20
CA GLU A 177 2.98 -22.89 -3.18
C GLU A 177 2.14 -21.77 -2.56
N THR A 178 2.76 -20.65 -2.23
CA THR A 178 2.06 -19.48 -1.68
C THR A 178 1.09 -18.87 -2.67
N ALA A 179 1.51 -18.73 -3.93
CA ALA A 179 0.71 -18.05 -4.95
C ALA A 179 -0.42 -18.92 -5.52
N ASN A 180 -0.22 -20.23 -5.60
CA ASN A 180 -1.14 -21.15 -6.29
C ASN A 180 -1.76 -22.21 -5.36
N GLY A 181 -1.41 -22.20 -4.08
CA GLY A 181 -1.89 -23.18 -3.09
C GLY A 181 -1.11 -24.51 -3.08
N ALA A 182 -0.18 -24.71 -4.03
CA ALA A 182 0.72 -25.86 -4.08
C ALA A 182 1.94 -25.54 -4.96
N ALA A 183 3.05 -26.23 -4.70
CA ALA A 183 4.18 -26.29 -5.62
C ALA A 183 3.73 -26.86 -6.99
N TYR A 184 4.43 -26.52 -8.06
CA TYR A 184 4.12 -27.08 -9.39
C TYR A 184 4.45 -28.57 -9.43
N ASP A 185 3.54 -29.39 -9.95
CA ASP A 185 3.55 -30.85 -9.86
C ASP A 185 4.53 -31.56 -10.82
N GLU A 186 5.38 -30.81 -11.51
CA GLU A 186 6.44 -31.32 -12.39
C GLU A 186 7.76 -30.57 -12.17
N LEU A 187 8.87 -31.13 -12.61
CA LEU A 187 10.15 -30.42 -12.65
C LEU A 187 10.15 -29.40 -13.79
N LEU A 188 10.53 -28.18 -13.50
CA LEU A 188 10.78 -27.15 -14.49
C LEU A 188 12.24 -27.20 -14.94
N THR A 189 12.47 -27.34 -16.24
CA THR A 189 13.80 -27.51 -16.83
C THR A 189 14.34 -26.21 -17.44
N SER A 190 13.49 -25.21 -17.64
CA SER A 190 13.88 -23.93 -18.22
C SER A 190 12.99 -22.82 -17.68
N LEU A 191 13.59 -21.66 -17.43
CA LEU A 191 12.89 -20.42 -17.09
C LEU A 191 13.34 -19.32 -18.04
N THR A 192 12.41 -18.52 -18.53
CA THR A 192 12.67 -17.35 -19.35
C THR A 192 11.80 -16.20 -18.86
N TYR A 193 12.42 -15.06 -18.61
CA TYR A 193 11.72 -13.82 -18.29
C TYR A 193 11.44 -13.05 -19.57
N GLU A 194 10.20 -12.66 -19.77
CA GLU A 194 9.77 -11.86 -20.92
C GLU A 194 9.18 -10.53 -20.45
N VAL A 195 9.78 -9.45 -20.93
CA VAL A 195 9.21 -8.11 -20.82
C VAL A 195 8.26 -7.91 -21.98
N MET A 196 6.99 -8.09 -21.75
CA MET A 196 5.95 -7.82 -22.74
C MET A 196 5.82 -6.30 -22.91
N GLY A 197 6.47 -5.75 -23.92
CA GLY A 197 6.28 -4.36 -24.31
C GLY A 197 4.80 -4.08 -24.62
N ASN A 198 4.40 -2.82 -24.42
CA ASN A 198 3.04 -2.33 -24.62
C ASN A 198 2.60 -2.48 -26.10
N THR A 199 2.26 -3.69 -26.53
CA THR A 199 1.69 -3.94 -27.85
C THR A 199 0.19 -3.90 -27.75
N ALA A 200 -0.41 -2.83 -28.29
CA ALA A 200 -1.86 -2.61 -28.40
C ALA A 200 -2.64 -3.75 -29.12
N ILE A 201 -1.97 -4.80 -29.50
CA ILE A 201 -2.50 -5.89 -30.33
C ILE A 201 -3.29 -6.92 -29.52
N LEU A 202 -3.10 -7.02 -28.20
CA LEU A 202 -3.72 -8.08 -27.39
C LEU A 202 -4.70 -7.61 -26.33
N GLY A 203 -4.98 -6.32 -26.22
CA GLY A 203 -6.10 -5.80 -25.42
C GLY A 203 -6.01 -6.04 -23.90
N SER A 204 -4.86 -6.47 -23.38
CA SER A 204 -4.64 -6.68 -21.96
C SER A 204 -3.46 -5.85 -21.48
N SER A 205 -3.57 -5.33 -20.27
CA SER A 205 -2.47 -4.72 -19.53
C SER A 205 -1.32 -5.71 -19.42
N HIS A 206 -0.16 -5.34 -19.98
CA HIS A 206 0.92 -6.29 -20.27
C HIS A 206 1.79 -6.43 -19.05
N LEU A 207 1.50 -7.45 -18.31
CA LEU A 207 2.31 -7.88 -17.20
C LEU A 207 3.57 -8.56 -17.73
N ASN A 208 4.71 -8.25 -17.19
CA ASN A 208 5.91 -9.04 -17.36
C ASN A 208 5.61 -10.50 -16.98
N GLN A 209 6.15 -11.45 -17.72
CA GLN A 209 5.82 -12.85 -17.54
C GLN A 209 7.06 -13.72 -17.44
N ILE A 210 6.93 -14.80 -16.71
CA ILE A 210 7.92 -15.87 -16.66
C ILE A 210 7.34 -17.04 -17.43
N TRP A 211 8.11 -17.52 -18.40
CA TRP A 211 7.82 -18.74 -19.11
C TRP A 211 8.70 -19.86 -18.58
N ALA A 212 8.11 -21.01 -18.38
CA ALA A 212 8.81 -22.20 -17.98
C ALA A 212 8.47 -23.37 -18.89
N ILE A 213 9.38 -24.32 -18.97
CA ILE A 213 9.17 -25.60 -19.65
C ILE A 213 9.33 -26.70 -18.62
N SER A 214 8.33 -27.57 -18.52
CA SER A 214 8.41 -28.73 -17.64
C SER A 214 9.23 -29.86 -18.22
N SER A 215 9.58 -30.84 -17.40
CA SER A 215 10.28 -32.05 -17.79
C SER A 215 9.49 -32.92 -18.78
N THR A 216 8.17 -32.75 -18.84
CA THR A 216 7.28 -33.44 -19.82
C THR A 216 7.06 -32.63 -21.08
N GLY A 217 7.66 -31.43 -21.19
CA GLY A 217 7.55 -30.58 -22.37
C GLY A 217 6.36 -29.61 -22.35
N LYS A 218 5.65 -29.51 -21.26
CA LYS A 218 4.59 -28.49 -21.09
C LYS A 218 5.22 -27.11 -20.94
N SER A 219 4.62 -26.12 -21.58
CA SER A 219 4.96 -24.72 -21.41
C SER A 219 4.00 -24.09 -20.40
N ILE A 220 4.55 -23.40 -19.42
CA ILE A 220 3.80 -22.77 -18.35
C ILE A 220 4.13 -21.27 -18.33
N ARG A 221 3.14 -20.45 -18.08
CA ARG A 221 3.29 -19.02 -17.95
C ARG A 221 2.88 -18.59 -16.54
N PHE A 222 3.76 -17.85 -15.88
CA PHE A 222 3.53 -17.26 -14.58
C PHE A 222 3.49 -15.73 -14.69
N ASN A 223 2.63 -15.11 -13.94
CA ASN A 223 2.63 -13.67 -13.75
C ASN A 223 3.81 -13.27 -12.86
N CYS A 224 4.62 -12.30 -13.27
CA CYS A 224 5.78 -11.83 -12.48
C CYS A 224 5.40 -11.05 -11.22
N GLU A 225 4.18 -10.55 -11.11
CA GLU A 225 3.78 -9.74 -9.95
C GLU A 225 3.46 -10.60 -8.73
N ASP A 226 2.83 -11.74 -8.94
CA ASP A 226 2.34 -12.62 -7.88
C ASP A 226 2.68 -14.09 -8.06
N TYR A 227 3.36 -14.46 -9.17
CA TYR A 227 3.71 -15.82 -9.56
C TYR A 227 2.52 -16.79 -9.72
N SER A 228 1.32 -16.25 -9.89
CA SER A 228 0.16 -17.06 -10.25
C SER A 228 0.34 -17.68 -11.64
N ILE A 229 -0.16 -18.91 -11.81
CA ILE A 229 -0.17 -19.59 -13.10
C ILE A 229 -1.20 -18.90 -13.99
N ASN A 230 -0.74 -18.37 -15.12
CA ASN A 230 -1.57 -17.64 -16.09
C ASN A 230 -1.77 -18.42 -17.40
N GLY A 231 -1.49 -19.69 -17.40
CA GLY A 231 -1.75 -20.60 -18.50
C GLY A 231 -0.73 -21.72 -18.59
N THR A 232 -1.22 -22.86 -19.06
CA THR A 232 -0.42 -24.03 -19.35
C THR A 232 -0.77 -24.51 -20.76
N TRP A 233 0.24 -24.94 -21.51
CA TRP A 233 0.06 -25.46 -22.89
C TRP A 233 0.82 -26.76 -23.03
N GLU A 234 0.14 -27.78 -23.54
CA GLU A 234 0.68 -29.12 -23.77
C GLU A 234 1.23 -29.31 -25.19
N ASP A 235 1.08 -28.29 -26.06
CA ASP A 235 1.32 -28.44 -27.49
C ASP A 235 2.62 -27.80 -27.99
N GLU A 236 3.29 -28.48 -28.94
CA GLU A 236 4.47 -28.05 -29.70
C GLU A 236 4.27 -26.71 -30.45
N LYS A 237 3.05 -26.21 -30.55
CA LYS A 237 2.70 -25.00 -31.32
C LYS A 237 3.31 -23.72 -30.76
N ILE A 238 3.63 -23.70 -29.47
CA ILE A 238 4.26 -22.52 -28.84
C ILE A 238 5.72 -22.39 -29.27
N PHE A 239 6.43 -23.48 -29.47
CA PHE A 239 7.80 -23.45 -29.97
C PHE A 239 7.91 -22.81 -31.37
N LEU A 240 6.92 -22.95 -32.22
CA LEU A 240 6.88 -22.27 -33.52
C LEU A 240 6.72 -20.74 -33.38
N TYR A 241 6.02 -20.28 -32.36
CA TYR A 241 5.84 -18.83 -32.12
C TYR A 241 7.10 -18.20 -31.54
N LEU A 242 7.74 -18.82 -30.55
CA LEU A 242 8.98 -18.33 -29.96
C LEU A 242 10.18 -18.40 -30.94
N SER A 243 10.23 -19.40 -31.81
CA SER A 243 11.29 -19.49 -32.80
C SER A 243 11.17 -18.50 -33.98
N LEU A 244 9.97 -17.96 -34.22
CA LEU A 244 9.72 -16.93 -35.25
C LEU A 244 10.02 -15.51 -34.76
N ILE A 245 10.17 -15.30 -33.44
CA ILE A 245 10.53 -13.99 -32.84
C ILE A 245 12.06 -13.81 -32.77
N HIS A 246 12.85 -14.85 -33.02
CA HIS A 246 14.31 -14.82 -33.00
C HIS A 246 14.99 -14.77 -34.37
N ILE A 247 14.27 -14.39 -35.45
CA ILE A 247 14.87 -14.19 -36.78
C ILE A 247 14.86 -12.71 -37.15
#